data_5693fae40224b2ab939f97b39d16558c
#
_entry.id   5693fae40224b2ab939f97b39d16558c
#
_cell.length_a   1.000
_cell.length_b   1.000
_cell.length_c   1.000
_cell.angle_alpha   90.00
_cell.angle_beta   90.00
_cell.angle_gamma   90.00
#
_symmetry.space_group_name_H-M   'P 1'
#
loop_
_entity.id
_entity.type
_entity.pdbx_description
1 polymer ?
#
loop_
_entity_poly.entity_id
_entity_poly.type
_entity_poly.pdbx_seq_one_letter_code
_entity_poly.pdbx_strand_id
1 'polypeptide(L)'
;MFEVNVSKGKDNYSQRKSQFVHIQRGQLGFNKIDWKNTCNTHALTMALLYSGWSLPIDDVYKRAPDALANFIITECLKENNWFKTKMPVYWNKWYEGQKDAITPLELHDVLAHYVNEWLGCTKADVFHTDLTIRDILKQLYEKNIAIPTSIAWGGLQGHVITLVGFEATSEKELNDYLNGYDNNKKASDVITNIIWDDPWGFFDYKTNKYDGTKSGNDNKAPIDFFWNHMKALENKNRKFGHIIAKPAAIV
;
A
#
# COMPACT_ATOMS: atom_id res chain seq x y z
N MET A 1 -27.33 -2.46 -6.31
CA MET A 1 -25.96 -2.39 -5.76
C MET A 1 -25.02 -2.03 -6.92
N PHE A 2 -24.18 -1.07 -6.73
CA PHE A 2 -23.18 -0.60 -7.71
C PHE A 2 -21.78 -0.93 -7.18
N GLU A 3 -20.96 -1.61 -7.98
CA GLU A 3 -19.61 -2.04 -7.58
C GLU A 3 -18.55 -1.30 -8.42
N VAL A 4 -17.55 -0.77 -7.74
CA VAL A 4 -16.29 -0.27 -8.32
C VAL A 4 -15.18 -1.23 -7.91
N ASN A 5 -14.41 -1.75 -8.87
CA ASN A 5 -13.26 -2.63 -8.60
C ASN A 5 -12.20 -2.44 -9.69
N VAL A 6 -11.08 -1.81 -9.32
CA VAL A 6 -9.97 -1.48 -10.25
C VAL A 6 -9.01 -2.65 -10.44
N SER A 7 -9.06 -3.69 -9.58
CA SER A 7 -8.23 -4.91 -9.69
C SER A 7 -8.86 -6.00 -10.55
N LYS A 8 -10.12 -5.85 -10.95
CA LYS A 8 -10.90 -6.91 -11.60
C LYS A 8 -10.14 -7.56 -12.77
N GLY A 9 -9.92 -8.86 -12.65
CA GLY A 9 -9.18 -9.65 -13.65
C GLY A 9 -7.67 -9.52 -13.63
N LYS A 10 -7.09 -8.89 -12.61
CA LYS A 10 -5.64 -8.76 -12.43
C LYS A 10 -5.13 -9.65 -11.30
N ASP A 11 -3.88 -10.07 -11.42
CA ASP A 11 -3.25 -10.96 -10.43
C ASP A 11 -2.84 -10.21 -9.15
N ASN A 12 -3.01 -10.88 -8.02
CA ASN A 12 -2.50 -10.43 -6.73
C ASN A 12 -1.05 -10.90 -6.52
N TYR A 13 -0.22 -10.01 -6.00
CA TYR A 13 1.12 -10.37 -5.53
C TYR A 13 1.11 -10.79 -4.06
N SER A 14 0.94 -12.09 -3.80
CA SER A 14 1.07 -12.62 -2.43
C SER A 14 2.50 -12.50 -1.91
N GLN A 15 2.70 -11.86 -0.76
CA GLN A 15 4.02 -11.78 -0.11
C GLN A 15 4.52 -13.13 0.40
N ARG A 16 3.61 -14.11 0.65
CA ARG A 16 4.00 -15.48 1.01
C ARG A 16 4.76 -16.23 -0.11
N LYS A 17 4.67 -15.74 -1.34
CA LYS A 17 5.44 -16.21 -2.50
C LYS A 17 6.70 -15.39 -2.77
N SER A 18 7.02 -14.40 -1.93
CA SER A 18 8.24 -13.60 -2.04
C SER A 18 9.47 -14.45 -1.80
N GLN A 19 10.47 -14.27 -2.64
CA GLN A 19 11.79 -14.88 -2.50
C GLN A 19 12.83 -13.88 -1.99
N PHE A 20 12.39 -12.64 -1.73
CA PHE A 20 13.28 -11.59 -1.27
C PHE A 20 13.84 -11.90 0.11
N VAL A 21 15.16 -11.89 0.22
CA VAL A 21 15.90 -11.98 1.48
C VAL A 21 17.12 -11.08 1.40
N HIS A 22 17.27 -10.19 2.36
CA HIS A 22 18.48 -9.39 2.54
C HIS A 22 19.00 -9.56 3.96
N ILE A 23 20.29 -9.86 4.09
CA ILE A 23 20.98 -9.98 5.36
C ILE A 23 22.17 -9.04 5.34
N GLN A 24 22.15 -8.05 6.21
CA GLN A 24 23.23 -7.11 6.40
C GLN A 24 23.83 -7.26 7.80
N ARG A 25 25.13 -7.36 7.87
CA ARG A 25 25.85 -7.36 9.13
C ARG A 25 26.35 -5.94 9.43
N GLY A 26 25.79 -5.32 10.45
CA GLY A 26 26.22 -4.03 10.97
C GLY A 26 27.17 -4.16 12.16
N GLN A 27 27.57 -3.02 12.75
CA GLN A 27 28.45 -2.99 13.94
C GLN A 27 27.80 -3.63 15.17
N LEU A 28 26.50 -3.51 15.31
CA LEU A 28 25.74 -3.97 16.47
C LEU A 28 25.05 -5.32 16.29
N GLY A 29 25.04 -5.86 15.08
CA GLY A 29 24.37 -7.12 14.81
C GLY A 29 24.00 -7.37 13.36
N PHE A 30 22.85 -8.02 13.16
CA PHE A 30 22.32 -8.37 11.86
C PHE A 30 20.99 -7.68 11.61
N ASN A 31 20.84 -7.09 10.44
CA ASN A 31 19.57 -6.73 9.87
C ASN A 31 19.15 -7.82 8.87
N LYS A 32 18.05 -8.48 9.16
CA LYS A 32 17.42 -9.42 8.24
C LYS A 32 16.08 -8.82 7.77
N ILE A 33 15.96 -8.66 6.46
CA ILE A 33 14.70 -8.32 5.80
C ILE A 33 14.32 -9.51 4.93
N ASP A 34 13.14 -10.06 5.13
CA ASP A 34 12.62 -11.18 4.37
C ASP A 34 11.17 -10.93 3.92
N TRP A 35 10.53 -11.96 3.39
CA TRP A 35 9.18 -11.87 2.89
C TRP A 35 8.15 -11.27 3.88
N LYS A 36 8.38 -11.36 5.19
CA LYS A 36 7.50 -10.79 6.22
C LYS A 36 7.55 -9.27 6.26
N ASN A 37 8.62 -8.67 5.77
CA ASN A 37 8.80 -7.22 5.74
C ASN A 37 8.38 -6.59 4.39
N THR A 38 7.85 -7.38 3.46
CA THR A 38 7.59 -6.94 2.08
C THR A 38 6.13 -6.58 1.77
N CYS A 39 5.26 -6.45 2.79
CA CYS A 39 3.86 -6.07 2.55
C CYS A 39 3.72 -4.73 1.82
N ASN A 40 4.55 -3.75 2.17
CA ASN A 40 4.57 -2.45 1.52
C ASN A 40 4.91 -2.53 0.03
N THR A 41 5.99 -3.23 -0.33
CA THR A 41 6.39 -3.37 -1.73
C THR A 41 5.36 -4.16 -2.54
N HIS A 42 4.71 -5.16 -1.94
CA HIS A 42 3.64 -5.92 -2.57
C HIS A 42 2.40 -5.04 -2.80
N ALA A 43 1.95 -4.32 -1.78
CA ALA A 43 0.79 -3.44 -1.90
C ALA A 43 1.04 -2.30 -2.90
N LEU A 44 2.22 -1.68 -2.87
CA LEU A 44 2.59 -0.63 -3.83
C LEU A 44 2.64 -1.14 -5.26
N THR A 45 3.28 -2.30 -5.51
CA THR A 45 3.36 -2.84 -6.87
C THR A 45 2.00 -3.29 -7.41
N MET A 46 1.12 -3.86 -6.57
CA MET A 46 -0.26 -4.14 -6.95
C MET A 46 -0.99 -2.86 -7.36
N ALA A 47 -0.91 -1.82 -6.51
CA ALA A 47 -1.58 -0.56 -6.81
C ALA A 47 -1.07 0.11 -8.08
N LEU A 48 0.24 0.08 -8.33
CA LEU A 48 0.84 0.57 -9.57
C LEU A 48 0.34 -0.21 -10.78
N LEU A 49 0.40 -1.55 -10.71
CA LEU A 49 -0.09 -2.41 -11.79
C LEU A 49 -1.56 -2.15 -12.10
N TYR A 50 -2.41 -2.05 -11.07
CA TYR A 50 -3.84 -1.80 -11.22
C TYR A 50 -4.11 -0.40 -11.79
N SER A 51 -3.24 0.55 -11.51
CA SER A 51 -3.30 1.92 -12.04
C SER A 51 -2.70 2.06 -13.46
N GLY A 52 -2.21 0.97 -14.05
CA GLY A 52 -1.75 0.92 -15.44
C GLY A 52 -0.24 1.11 -15.64
N TRP A 53 0.57 1.07 -14.58
CA TRP A 53 2.02 1.15 -14.70
C TRP A 53 2.62 -0.17 -15.19
N SER A 54 3.61 -0.08 -16.08
CA SER A 54 4.53 -1.17 -16.40
C SER A 54 5.61 -1.22 -15.32
N LEU A 55 5.79 -2.38 -14.70
CA LEU A 55 6.69 -2.51 -13.55
C LEU A 55 8.04 -3.10 -13.97
N PRO A 56 9.15 -2.46 -13.60
CA PRO A 56 10.48 -3.04 -13.79
C PRO A 56 10.63 -4.35 -13.04
N ILE A 57 11.44 -5.25 -13.59
CA ILE A 57 11.96 -6.44 -12.93
C ILE A 57 13.48 -6.44 -13.08
N ASP A 58 14.20 -7.15 -12.23
CA ASP A 58 15.66 -7.27 -12.36
C ASP A 58 16.09 -8.70 -12.72
N ASP A 59 17.39 -8.90 -12.89
CA ASP A 59 17.94 -10.22 -13.26
C ASP A 59 17.87 -11.22 -12.10
N VAL A 60 17.83 -10.72 -10.86
CA VAL A 60 17.76 -11.53 -9.64
C VAL A 60 16.33 -11.87 -9.29
N TYR A 61 15.45 -10.85 -9.30
CA TYR A 61 14.06 -11.00 -8.90
C TYR A 61 13.11 -10.76 -10.07
N LYS A 62 12.43 -11.81 -10.52
CA LYS A 62 11.48 -11.74 -11.65
C LYS A 62 10.08 -11.31 -11.24
N ARG A 63 9.81 -11.13 -9.93
CA ARG A 63 8.57 -10.60 -9.40
C ARG A 63 8.77 -9.12 -9.03
N ALA A 64 7.92 -8.26 -9.53
CA ALA A 64 8.03 -6.81 -9.33
C ALA A 64 8.12 -6.36 -7.85
N PRO A 65 7.35 -6.93 -6.89
CA PRO A 65 7.52 -6.55 -5.48
C PRO A 65 8.88 -6.91 -4.90
N ASP A 66 9.45 -8.03 -5.32
CA ASP A 66 10.78 -8.47 -4.86
C ASP A 66 11.89 -7.63 -5.52
N ALA A 67 11.72 -7.28 -6.81
CA ALA A 67 12.62 -6.38 -7.52
C ALA A 67 12.60 -4.96 -6.91
N LEU A 68 11.42 -4.44 -6.57
CA LEU A 68 11.30 -3.17 -5.85
C LEU A 68 11.97 -3.20 -4.48
N ALA A 69 11.77 -4.27 -3.71
CA ALA A 69 12.42 -4.42 -2.40
C ALA A 69 13.94 -4.43 -2.54
N ASN A 70 14.47 -5.18 -3.52
CA ASN A 70 15.89 -5.24 -3.83
C ASN A 70 16.44 -3.86 -4.24
N PHE A 71 15.74 -3.16 -5.12
CA PHE A 71 16.12 -1.81 -5.53
C PHE A 71 16.24 -0.86 -4.34
N ILE A 72 15.20 -0.77 -3.50
CA ILE A 72 15.18 0.11 -2.33
C ILE A 72 16.35 -0.19 -1.39
N ILE A 73 16.58 -1.45 -1.05
CA ILE A 73 17.69 -1.82 -0.15
C ILE A 73 19.04 -1.48 -0.77
N THR A 74 19.21 -1.76 -2.06
CA THR A 74 20.46 -1.43 -2.78
C THR A 74 20.74 0.07 -2.77
N GLU A 75 19.72 0.90 -3.03
CA GLU A 75 19.86 2.36 -2.99
C GLU A 75 20.14 2.86 -1.57
N CYS A 76 19.50 2.30 -0.54
CA CYS A 76 19.74 2.67 0.86
C CYS A 76 21.17 2.33 1.37
N LEU A 77 21.87 1.44 0.69
CA LEU A 77 23.26 1.05 1.04
C LEU A 77 24.33 1.93 0.36
N LYS A 78 23.98 2.74 -0.62
CA LYS A 78 24.92 3.66 -1.26
C LYS A 78 25.41 4.72 -0.26
N GLU A 79 26.63 5.19 -0.42
CA GLU A 79 27.27 6.15 0.52
C GLU A 79 26.47 7.43 0.69
N ASN A 80 26.00 8.02 -0.42
CA ASN A 80 25.25 9.28 -0.46
C ASN A 80 23.78 9.05 -0.80
N ASN A 81 23.13 8.13 -0.06
CA ASN A 81 21.73 7.82 -0.31
C ASN A 81 20.76 8.83 0.34
N TRP A 82 19.55 8.93 -0.23
CA TRP A 82 18.51 9.83 0.24
C TRP A 82 18.05 9.50 1.67
N PHE A 83 17.91 8.21 2.02
CA PHE A 83 17.47 7.78 3.34
C PHE A 83 18.43 8.23 4.44
N LYS A 84 19.75 8.05 4.22
CA LYS A 84 20.79 8.53 5.14
C LYS A 84 20.74 10.04 5.33
N THR A 85 20.52 10.78 4.24
CA THR A 85 20.51 12.25 4.24
C THR A 85 19.25 12.81 4.93
N LYS A 86 18.08 12.24 4.65
CA LYS A 86 16.80 12.77 5.12
C LYS A 86 16.35 12.23 6.47
N MET A 87 16.76 11.01 6.80
CA MET A 87 16.32 10.30 8.00
C MET A 87 17.52 9.63 8.72
N PRO A 88 18.58 10.39 9.08
CA PRO A 88 19.83 9.81 9.55
C PRO A 88 19.71 8.96 10.80
N VAL A 89 18.78 9.29 11.70
CA VAL A 89 18.54 8.51 12.93
C VAL A 89 18.03 7.10 12.62
N TYR A 90 17.06 6.99 11.70
CA TYR A 90 16.51 5.70 11.28
C TYR A 90 17.53 4.92 10.46
N TRP A 91 18.23 5.60 9.54
CA TRP A 91 19.26 4.97 8.72
C TRP A 91 20.39 4.38 9.58
N ASN A 92 20.93 5.14 10.54
CA ASN A 92 21.99 4.67 11.43
C ASN A 92 21.56 3.43 12.22
N LYS A 93 20.36 3.46 12.84
CA LYS A 93 19.84 2.32 13.60
C LYS A 93 19.73 1.05 12.75
N TRP A 94 19.18 1.20 11.55
CA TRP A 94 19.07 0.08 10.62
C TRP A 94 20.43 -0.38 10.10
N TYR A 95 21.28 0.54 9.65
CA TYR A 95 22.58 0.22 9.09
C TYR A 95 23.51 -0.46 10.10
N GLU A 96 23.47 -0.06 11.35
CA GLU A 96 24.24 -0.65 12.45
C GLU A 96 23.66 -1.98 12.97
N GLY A 97 22.51 -2.41 12.50
CA GLY A 97 21.87 -3.66 12.91
C GLY A 97 21.31 -3.61 14.33
N GLN A 98 20.84 -2.44 14.78
CA GLN A 98 20.21 -2.30 16.10
C GLN A 98 18.95 -3.14 16.17
N LYS A 99 18.72 -3.76 17.34
CA LYS A 99 17.50 -4.49 17.62
C LYS A 99 16.29 -3.55 17.48
N ASP A 100 15.24 -4.05 16.84
CA ASP A 100 13.98 -3.32 16.62
C ASP A 100 14.13 -2.06 15.74
N ALA A 101 15.21 -1.95 14.96
CA ALA A 101 15.35 -0.90 13.96
C ALA A 101 14.28 -1.05 12.87
N ILE A 102 13.59 0.04 12.57
CA ILE A 102 12.65 0.10 11.44
C ILE A 102 13.43 -0.04 10.13
N THR A 103 13.01 -0.95 9.28
CA THR A 103 13.68 -1.18 8.00
C THR A 103 13.27 -0.12 6.96
N PRO A 104 14.09 0.12 5.92
CA PRO A 104 13.70 1.02 4.83
C PRO A 104 12.38 0.66 4.18
N LEU A 105 12.01 -0.63 4.12
CA LEU A 105 10.76 -1.10 3.53
C LEU A 105 9.51 -0.82 4.40
N GLU A 106 9.69 -0.37 5.63
CA GLU A 106 8.60 0.00 6.55
C GLU A 106 8.36 1.51 6.61
N LEU A 107 9.25 2.31 6.03
CA LEU A 107 9.19 3.77 6.05
C LEU A 107 8.54 4.30 4.77
N HIS A 108 7.34 4.82 4.90
CA HIS A 108 6.53 5.25 3.75
C HIS A 108 7.17 6.36 2.91
N ASP A 109 7.92 7.30 3.52
CA ASP A 109 8.67 8.32 2.79
C ASP A 109 9.79 7.72 1.95
N VAL A 110 10.48 6.73 2.51
CA VAL A 110 11.55 5.98 1.82
C VAL A 110 10.95 5.22 0.63
N LEU A 111 9.83 4.54 0.85
CA LEU A 111 9.13 3.83 -0.20
C LEU A 111 8.69 4.76 -1.33
N ALA A 112 8.03 5.87 -0.99
CA ALA A 112 7.54 6.83 -1.99
C ALA A 112 8.70 7.41 -2.82
N HIS A 113 9.82 7.77 -2.17
CA HIS A 113 11.00 8.29 -2.86
C HIS A 113 11.58 7.28 -3.84
N TYR A 114 11.92 6.09 -3.37
CA TYR A 114 12.59 5.09 -4.21
C TYR A 114 11.68 4.41 -5.23
N VAL A 115 10.37 4.36 -4.99
CA VAL A 115 9.43 3.92 -6.02
C VAL A 115 9.43 4.87 -7.21
N ASN A 116 9.47 6.20 -6.98
CA ASN A 116 9.57 7.17 -8.06
C ASN A 116 10.88 7.00 -8.87
N GLU A 117 12.01 6.78 -8.19
CA GLU A 117 13.28 6.50 -8.86
C GLU A 117 13.23 5.18 -9.65
N TRP A 118 12.67 4.12 -9.06
CA TRP A 118 12.53 2.81 -9.70
C TRP A 118 11.68 2.85 -10.96
N LEU A 119 10.63 3.69 -10.98
CA LEU A 119 9.79 3.91 -12.14
C LEU A 119 10.42 4.87 -13.18
N GLY A 120 11.57 5.48 -12.88
CA GLY A 120 12.19 6.50 -13.71
C GLY A 120 11.40 7.81 -13.79
N CYS A 121 10.61 8.11 -12.77
CA CYS A 121 9.79 9.30 -12.73
C CYS A 121 10.61 10.56 -12.51
N THR A 122 10.32 11.62 -13.26
CA THR A 122 10.91 12.97 -13.07
C THR A 122 10.12 13.82 -12.07
N LYS A 123 8.93 13.36 -11.67
CA LYS A 123 8.02 13.99 -10.71
C LYS A 123 7.67 12.99 -9.62
N ALA A 124 7.14 13.47 -8.51
CA ALA A 124 6.59 12.62 -7.47
C ALA A 124 5.22 12.07 -7.91
N ASP A 125 5.23 10.96 -8.64
CA ASP A 125 4.02 10.27 -9.11
C ASP A 125 3.44 9.31 -8.06
N VAL A 126 4.25 8.96 -7.06
CA VAL A 126 3.83 8.23 -5.86
C VAL A 126 4.22 9.04 -4.63
N PHE A 127 3.28 9.30 -3.76
CA PHE A 127 3.52 9.97 -2.48
C PHE A 127 2.55 9.49 -1.42
N HIS A 128 2.95 9.52 -0.15
CA HIS A 128 2.05 9.21 0.93
C HIS A 128 1.40 10.48 1.49
N THR A 129 0.18 10.34 1.99
CA THR A 129 -0.58 11.44 2.58
C THR A 129 -1.73 10.92 3.43
N ASP A 130 -2.34 11.84 4.17
CA ASP A 130 -3.62 11.59 4.83
C ASP A 130 -4.79 11.75 3.86
N LEU A 131 -5.69 10.79 3.87
CA LEU A 131 -6.87 10.74 3.02
C LEU A 131 -8.15 10.75 3.85
N THR A 132 -9.13 11.53 3.41
CA THR A 132 -10.51 11.38 3.85
C THR A 132 -11.16 10.19 3.11
N ILE A 133 -12.27 9.69 3.63
CA ILE A 133 -13.03 8.65 2.92
C ILE A 133 -13.46 9.12 1.53
N ARG A 134 -13.81 10.39 1.38
CA ARG A 134 -14.20 10.97 0.08
C ARG A 134 -13.04 10.99 -0.89
N ASP A 135 -11.81 11.29 -0.43
CA ASP A 135 -10.62 11.23 -1.28
C ASP A 135 -10.36 9.82 -1.78
N ILE A 136 -10.50 8.82 -0.89
CA ILE A 136 -10.36 7.40 -1.24
C ILE A 136 -11.35 7.00 -2.33
N LEU A 137 -12.64 7.31 -2.13
CA LEU A 137 -13.69 6.98 -3.08
C LEU A 137 -13.47 7.66 -4.44
N LYS A 138 -13.04 8.93 -4.46
CA LYS A 138 -12.69 9.65 -5.69
C LYS A 138 -11.51 9.03 -6.42
N GLN A 139 -10.46 8.63 -5.71
CA GLN A 139 -9.32 7.93 -6.34
C GLN A 139 -9.78 6.64 -7.02
N LEU A 140 -10.57 5.82 -6.31
CA LEU A 140 -11.04 4.53 -6.85
C LEU A 140 -12.03 4.71 -8.00
N TYR A 141 -13.04 5.58 -7.85
CA TYR A 141 -14.14 5.71 -8.81
C TYR A 141 -13.82 6.64 -9.97
N GLU A 142 -13.46 7.90 -9.69
CA GLU A 142 -13.26 8.91 -10.74
C GLU A 142 -11.93 8.72 -11.48
N LYS A 143 -10.88 8.32 -10.76
CA LYS A 143 -9.54 8.19 -11.33
C LYS A 143 -9.17 6.75 -11.70
N ASN A 144 -9.91 5.76 -11.22
CA ASN A 144 -9.59 4.34 -11.40
C ASN A 144 -8.17 4.01 -10.93
N ILE A 145 -7.84 4.44 -9.69
CA ILE A 145 -6.52 4.29 -9.07
C ILE A 145 -6.67 3.53 -7.76
N ALA A 146 -5.91 2.44 -7.62
CA ALA A 146 -5.80 1.68 -6.37
C ALA A 146 -4.94 2.42 -5.33
N ILE A 147 -5.20 2.17 -4.03
CA ILE A 147 -4.57 2.92 -2.94
C ILE A 147 -3.92 1.96 -1.95
N PRO A 148 -2.58 1.92 -1.86
CA PRO A 148 -1.92 1.27 -0.73
C PRO A 148 -2.21 2.01 0.57
N THR A 149 -2.60 1.28 1.60
CA THR A 149 -2.91 1.85 2.92
C THR A 149 -2.50 0.92 4.05
N SER A 150 -2.19 1.50 5.20
CA SER A 150 -1.86 0.77 6.42
C SER A 150 -3.10 0.45 7.24
N ILE A 151 -3.14 -0.78 7.75
CA ILE A 151 -4.24 -1.29 8.59
C ILE A 151 -3.68 -1.90 9.88
N ALA A 152 -4.58 -2.07 10.86
CA ALA A 152 -4.27 -2.72 12.13
C ALA A 152 -5.42 -3.67 12.51
N TRP A 153 -5.38 -4.89 11.96
CA TRP A 153 -6.32 -5.98 12.30
C TRP A 153 -5.63 -7.35 12.26
N GLY A 154 -6.33 -8.40 12.66
CA GLY A 154 -5.86 -9.79 12.55
C GLY A 154 -4.57 -10.07 13.33
N GLY A 155 -4.26 -9.27 14.36
CA GLY A 155 -3.01 -9.37 15.11
C GLY A 155 -1.80 -8.73 14.42
N LEU A 156 -1.98 -8.17 13.23
CA LEU A 156 -0.94 -7.43 12.51
C LEU A 156 -0.97 -5.95 12.89
N GLN A 157 0.15 -5.41 13.30
CA GLN A 157 0.32 -3.98 13.53
C GLN A 157 1.14 -3.39 12.39
N GLY A 158 0.54 -2.45 11.64
CA GLY A 158 1.23 -1.78 10.54
C GLY A 158 1.34 -2.60 9.26
N HIS A 159 0.42 -3.53 9.01
CA HIS A 159 0.31 -4.22 7.73
C HIS A 159 -0.21 -3.29 6.63
N VAL A 160 0.24 -3.49 5.39
CA VAL A 160 -0.18 -2.68 4.24
C VAL A 160 -0.91 -3.53 3.22
N ILE A 161 -2.06 -3.03 2.80
CA ILE A 161 -2.96 -3.63 1.83
C ILE A 161 -3.21 -2.67 0.67
N THR A 162 -3.86 -3.14 -0.38
CA THR A 162 -4.22 -2.32 -1.54
C THR A 162 -5.74 -2.19 -1.62
N LEU A 163 -6.27 -0.99 -1.41
CA LEU A 163 -7.67 -0.70 -1.69
C LEU A 163 -7.90 -0.73 -3.18
N VAL A 164 -8.88 -1.52 -3.61
CA VAL A 164 -9.15 -1.73 -5.03
C VAL A 164 -10.59 -1.36 -5.42
N GLY A 165 -11.48 -1.18 -4.44
CA GLY A 165 -12.85 -0.84 -4.78
C GLY A 165 -13.79 -0.73 -3.58
N PHE A 166 -15.06 -0.66 -3.91
CA PHE A 166 -16.16 -0.61 -2.95
C PHE A 166 -17.49 -1.01 -3.60
N GLU A 167 -18.46 -1.32 -2.75
CA GLU A 167 -19.85 -1.51 -3.13
C GLU A 167 -20.69 -0.34 -2.61
N ALA A 168 -21.50 0.26 -3.48
CA ALA A 168 -22.40 1.36 -3.14
C ALA A 168 -23.87 0.96 -3.33
N THR A 169 -24.77 1.66 -2.64
CA THR A 169 -26.22 1.49 -2.76
C THR A 169 -26.68 1.73 -4.21
N SER A 170 -26.21 2.84 -4.82
CA SER A 170 -26.39 3.15 -6.24
C SER A 170 -25.33 4.12 -6.73
N GLU A 171 -25.13 4.18 -8.05
CA GLU A 171 -24.20 5.14 -8.68
C GLU A 171 -24.67 6.60 -8.46
N LYS A 172 -25.99 6.83 -8.51
CA LYS A 172 -26.55 8.16 -8.26
C LYS A 172 -26.24 8.67 -6.86
N GLU A 173 -26.48 7.84 -5.82
CA GLU A 173 -26.20 8.23 -4.42
C GLU A 173 -24.69 8.44 -4.18
N LEU A 174 -23.85 7.63 -4.83
CA LEU A 174 -22.41 7.82 -4.80
C LEU A 174 -22.02 9.20 -5.37
N ASN A 175 -22.51 9.54 -6.57
CA ASN A 175 -22.23 10.82 -7.21
C ASN A 175 -22.73 12.00 -6.37
N ASP A 176 -23.95 11.90 -5.82
CA ASP A 176 -24.51 12.93 -4.93
C ASP A 176 -23.63 13.14 -3.68
N TYR A 177 -23.16 12.05 -3.07
CA TYR A 177 -22.24 12.10 -1.93
C TYR A 177 -20.87 12.71 -2.29
N LEU A 178 -20.25 12.28 -3.39
CA LEU A 178 -18.93 12.75 -3.79
C LEU A 178 -18.93 14.25 -4.17
N ASN A 179 -20.02 14.73 -4.76
CA ASN A 179 -20.21 16.12 -5.13
C ASN A 179 -20.70 17.03 -3.98
N GLY A 180 -21.04 16.46 -2.83
CA GLY A 180 -21.47 17.22 -1.67
C GLY A 180 -22.88 17.81 -1.78
N TYR A 181 -23.75 17.21 -2.61
CA TYR A 181 -25.16 17.64 -2.73
C TYR A 181 -25.99 17.36 -1.49
N ASP A 182 -25.55 16.43 -0.65
CA ASP A 182 -26.13 16.16 0.66
C ASP A 182 -25.03 16.09 1.71
N ASN A 183 -24.82 17.20 2.42
CA ASN A 183 -23.77 17.33 3.44
C ASN A 183 -24.09 16.55 4.73
N ASN A 184 -25.32 16.05 4.91
CA ASN A 184 -25.72 15.28 6.08
C ASN A 184 -25.49 13.78 5.89
N LYS A 185 -25.30 13.30 4.67
CA LYS A 185 -25.00 11.89 4.40
C LYS A 185 -23.61 11.51 4.88
N LYS A 186 -23.56 10.41 5.63
CA LYS A 186 -22.31 9.74 5.98
C LYS A 186 -21.90 8.79 4.86
N ALA A 187 -20.63 8.44 4.81
CA ALA A 187 -20.14 7.45 3.85
C ALA A 187 -20.86 6.09 3.99
N SER A 188 -21.19 5.67 5.23
CA SER A 188 -21.91 4.42 5.50
C SER A 188 -23.36 4.41 5.02
N ASP A 189 -23.93 5.56 4.71
CA ASP A 189 -25.30 5.62 4.12
C ASP A 189 -25.29 5.31 2.62
N VAL A 190 -24.09 5.39 2.00
CA VAL A 190 -23.91 5.23 0.55
C VAL A 190 -23.06 4.01 0.22
N ILE A 191 -22.00 3.76 0.99
CA ILE A 191 -21.06 2.66 0.78
C ILE A 191 -21.38 1.52 1.75
N THR A 192 -21.61 0.34 1.21
CA THR A 192 -21.89 -0.85 2.02
C THR A 192 -20.62 -1.60 2.41
N ASN A 193 -19.73 -1.81 1.45
CA ASN A 193 -18.46 -2.53 1.67
C ASN A 193 -17.30 -1.82 0.99
N ILE A 194 -16.12 -1.98 1.58
CA ILE A 194 -14.83 -1.69 0.95
C ILE A 194 -14.23 -2.99 0.44
N ILE A 195 -13.53 -2.94 -0.71
CA ILE A 195 -12.86 -4.07 -1.35
C ILE A 195 -11.36 -3.79 -1.36
N TRP A 196 -10.56 -4.79 -0.96
CA TRP A 196 -9.12 -4.70 -0.98
C TRP A 196 -8.44 -6.00 -1.35
N ASP A 197 -7.23 -5.88 -1.90
CA ASP A 197 -6.31 -6.97 -2.09
C ASP A 197 -5.26 -6.97 -0.98
N ASP A 198 -5.04 -8.13 -0.39
CA ASP A 198 -4.16 -8.30 0.75
C ASP A 198 -2.99 -9.23 0.39
N PRO A 199 -1.74 -8.74 0.44
CA PRO A 199 -0.58 -9.58 0.15
C PRO A 199 -0.38 -10.72 1.16
N TRP A 200 -0.98 -10.62 2.36
CA TRP A 200 -0.89 -11.67 3.39
C TRP A 200 -1.87 -12.83 3.16
N GLY A 201 -2.98 -12.61 2.47
CA GLY A 201 -4.00 -13.61 2.14
C GLY A 201 -5.42 -13.15 2.48
N PHE A 202 -6.36 -14.09 2.48
CA PHE A 202 -7.74 -13.80 2.80
C PHE A 202 -7.92 -13.43 4.27
N PHE A 203 -8.57 -12.28 4.52
CA PHE A 203 -8.93 -11.82 5.86
C PHE A 203 -10.44 -11.93 6.09
N ASP A 204 -10.82 -12.71 7.09
CA ASP A 204 -12.22 -12.78 7.54
C ASP A 204 -12.46 -11.75 8.66
N TYR A 205 -13.11 -10.67 8.32
CA TYR A 205 -13.38 -9.58 9.26
C TYR A 205 -14.32 -9.97 10.40
N LYS A 206 -15.16 -11.00 10.23
CA LYS A 206 -16.10 -11.48 11.26
C LYS A 206 -15.39 -12.21 12.38
N THR A 207 -14.38 -12.96 12.05
CA THR A 207 -13.56 -13.72 13.01
C THR A 207 -12.26 -13.01 13.38
N ASN A 208 -11.93 -11.91 12.70
CA ASN A 208 -10.67 -11.16 12.82
C ASN A 208 -9.43 -12.03 12.62
N LYS A 209 -9.48 -12.94 11.65
CA LYS A 209 -8.39 -13.90 11.37
C LYS A 209 -8.03 -13.96 9.90
N TYR A 210 -6.76 -14.29 9.67
CA TYR A 210 -6.25 -14.59 8.33
C TYR A 210 -6.34 -16.08 7.99
N ASP A 211 -6.76 -16.37 6.75
CA ASP A 211 -6.60 -17.66 6.11
C ASP A 211 -5.54 -17.56 5.01
N GLY A 212 -4.32 -17.92 5.33
CA GLY A 212 -3.19 -17.82 4.40
C GLY A 212 -3.20 -18.87 3.30
N THR A 213 -4.16 -19.81 3.29
CA THR A 213 -4.34 -20.80 2.22
C THR A 213 -5.19 -20.26 1.08
N LYS A 214 -5.97 -19.20 1.34
CA LYS A 214 -6.81 -18.53 0.36
C LYS A 214 -6.12 -17.28 -0.22
N SER A 215 -6.49 -16.95 -1.46
CA SER A 215 -6.08 -15.70 -2.09
C SER A 215 -6.54 -14.49 -1.28
N GLY A 216 -5.71 -13.46 -1.24
CA GLY A 216 -6.08 -12.16 -0.67
C GLY A 216 -6.81 -11.23 -1.64
N ASN A 217 -7.25 -11.74 -2.81
CA ASN A 217 -7.98 -10.92 -3.77
C ASN A 217 -9.40 -10.65 -3.28
N ASP A 218 -9.87 -9.43 -3.55
CA ASP A 218 -11.26 -9.02 -3.35
C ASP A 218 -11.80 -9.31 -1.94
N ASN A 219 -10.98 -9.15 -0.91
CA ASN A 219 -11.46 -9.15 0.46
C ASN A 219 -12.50 -8.04 0.63
N LYS A 220 -13.57 -8.30 1.39
CA LYS A 220 -14.65 -7.34 1.59
C LYS A 220 -15.02 -7.22 3.07
N ALA A 221 -15.27 -6.01 3.52
CA ALA A 221 -15.86 -5.72 4.82
C ALA A 221 -16.73 -4.46 4.79
N PRO A 222 -17.66 -4.31 5.74
CA PRO A 222 -18.40 -3.07 5.89
C PRO A 222 -17.47 -1.88 6.05
N ILE A 223 -17.88 -0.73 5.48
CA ILE A 223 -17.05 0.49 5.50
C ILE A 223 -16.68 0.92 6.92
N ASP A 224 -17.59 0.82 7.87
CA ASP A 224 -17.35 1.23 9.26
C ASP A 224 -16.27 0.35 9.91
N PHE A 225 -16.31 -0.98 9.68
CA PHE A 225 -15.24 -1.87 10.13
C PHE A 225 -13.91 -1.44 9.52
N PHE A 226 -13.88 -1.29 8.20
CA PHE A 226 -12.68 -0.96 7.47
C PHE A 226 -12.09 0.39 7.93
N TRP A 227 -12.93 1.45 7.99
CA TRP A 227 -12.50 2.79 8.36
C TRP A 227 -11.91 2.86 9.78
N ASN A 228 -12.49 2.11 10.72
CA ASN A 228 -12.01 2.07 12.10
C ASN A 228 -10.65 1.35 12.24
N HIS A 229 -10.29 0.46 11.33
CA HIS A 229 -9.04 -0.31 11.37
C HIS A 229 -7.95 0.25 10.44
N MET A 230 -8.26 1.22 9.60
CA MET A 230 -7.21 1.96 8.89
C MET A 230 -6.41 2.80 9.87
N LYS A 231 -5.08 2.79 9.68
CA LYS A 231 -4.18 3.57 10.52
C LYS A 231 -4.38 5.07 10.27
N ALA A 232 -4.64 5.83 11.35
CA ALA A 232 -4.63 7.28 11.33
C ALA A 232 -3.26 7.79 11.80
N LEU A 233 -2.79 8.92 11.27
CA LEU A 233 -1.61 9.60 11.81
C LEU A 233 -2.04 10.44 13.02
N GLU A 234 -2.48 11.66 12.82
CA GLU A 234 -2.85 12.57 13.91
C GLU A 234 -4.36 12.83 13.96
N ASN A 235 -5.01 12.90 12.82
CA ASN A 235 -6.43 13.17 12.70
C ASN A 235 -7.24 11.91 12.44
N LYS A 236 -8.12 11.51 13.39
CA LYS A 236 -8.95 10.31 13.27
C LYS A 236 -9.87 10.28 12.04
N ASN A 237 -10.19 11.45 11.47
CA ASN A 237 -11.02 11.58 10.27
C ASN A 237 -10.21 11.48 8.97
N ARG A 238 -8.90 11.31 9.06
CA ARG A 238 -8.00 11.12 7.92
C ARG A 238 -7.19 9.85 8.12
N LYS A 239 -7.01 9.10 7.06
CA LYS A 239 -6.32 7.81 7.07
C LYS A 239 -5.11 7.85 6.16
N PHE A 240 -4.09 7.15 6.58
CA PHE A 240 -2.84 7.04 5.88
C PHE A 240 -2.97 6.21 4.60
N GLY A 241 -2.46 6.74 3.48
CA GLY A 241 -2.44 6.03 2.21
C GLY A 241 -1.43 6.63 1.23
N HIS A 242 -1.17 5.91 0.14
CA HIS A 242 -0.36 6.41 -0.96
C HIS A 242 -1.26 6.83 -2.13
N ILE A 243 -1.02 8.02 -2.64
CA ILE A 243 -1.58 8.47 -3.92
C ILE A 243 -0.64 8.02 -5.02
N ILE A 244 -1.20 7.49 -6.09
CA ILE A 244 -0.48 7.06 -7.29
C ILE A 244 -1.04 7.88 -8.46
N ALA A 245 -0.18 8.54 -9.21
CA ALA A 245 -0.58 9.13 -10.49
C ALA A 245 -0.75 8.04 -11.56
N LYS A 246 -1.55 8.30 -12.58
CA LYS A 246 -1.55 7.45 -13.77
C LYS A 246 -0.24 7.64 -14.55
N PRO A 247 0.28 6.60 -15.20
CA PRO A 247 1.41 6.77 -16.11
C PRO A 247 1.04 7.79 -17.20
N ALA A 248 1.99 8.62 -17.60
CA ALA A 248 1.81 9.49 -18.73
C ALA A 248 1.42 8.64 -19.96
N ALA A 249 0.41 9.08 -20.71
CA ALA A 249 0.09 8.44 -21.96
C ALA A 249 1.34 8.50 -22.86
N ILE A 250 1.76 7.37 -23.39
CA ILE A 250 2.81 7.33 -24.42
C ILE A 250 2.16 7.98 -25.66
N VAL A 251 2.59 9.20 -25.96
CA VAL A 251 2.16 9.96 -27.15
C VAL A 251 2.90 9.44 -28.37
#